data_af440b56329db0d484ead9302344e337
#
_entry.id   af440b56329db0d484ead9302344e337
#
_cell.length_a   1.000
_cell.length_b   1.000
_cell.length_c   1.000
_cell.angle_alpha   90.00
_cell.angle_beta   90.00
_cell.angle_gamma   90.00
#
_symmetry.space_group_name_H-M   'P 1'
#
loop_
_entity.id
_entity.type
_entity.pdbx_description
1 polymer ?
#
loop_
_entity_poly.entity_id
_entity_poly.type
_entity_poly.pdbx_seq_one_letter_code
_entity_poly.pdbx_strand_id
1 'polypeptide(L)'
;RKQFNLSEIADSITYIKLGSMNASGEEKFLRDIRNVVFTDDNIVVNDFNTVLLFDKKGNFIRQIGRRGQGPGEYLWVHGTAVDGNNRKIYIGNETKAVVYDFDNNFINSFPVKEEFNRMQFIENGKLLINRTNMYGALENKLSLIDSMGNILKSYPNYYNFTPQANMVIMVGESNVNKNFYTTTEGILYKGEYSDSIYSFDEDYNLKPAILLHLGKYTVPLHLRPEYLADPDKIQTECNDCYNTFTTKTDKYFIVECRPPNSSNSQLKLVICNRVDQKCVYTDQAIVNDIDNGPDIIPSGITSDGNYLYTWMSCSGFIKLANKKKSSSPSLNAFIKGVGEDDNLVMIMIKLK
;
A
#
# COMPACT_ATOMS: atom_id res chain seq x y z
N ARG A 1 -12.55 -22.65 -6.56
CA ARG A 1 -12.37 -23.26 -5.24
C ARG A 1 -12.95 -22.31 -4.19
N LYS A 2 -13.69 -22.85 -3.22
CA LYS A 2 -14.34 -22.02 -2.20
C LYS A 2 -13.43 -21.55 -1.08
N GLN A 3 -12.28 -22.20 -0.86
CA GLN A 3 -11.35 -21.92 0.22
C GLN A 3 -9.91 -22.14 -0.21
N PHE A 4 -9.01 -21.30 0.28
CA PHE A 4 -7.57 -21.42 0.14
C PHE A 4 -6.93 -21.26 1.52
N ASN A 5 -6.06 -22.18 1.90
CA ASN A 5 -5.47 -22.22 3.23
C ASN A 5 -4.10 -21.55 3.24
N LEU A 6 -3.79 -20.85 4.33
CA LEU A 6 -2.53 -20.15 4.49
C LEU A 6 -1.34 -21.12 4.51
N SER A 7 -1.52 -22.28 5.11
CA SER A 7 -0.50 -23.35 5.13
C SER A 7 -0.07 -23.83 3.74
N GLU A 8 -0.82 -23.53 2.67
CA GLU A 8 -0.41 -23.87 1.30
C GLU A 8 0.77 -23.02 0.80
N ILE A 9 0.89 -21.79 1.31
CA ILE A 9 1.91 -20.83 0.86
C ILE A 9 2.88 -20.36 1.95
N ALA A 10 2.57 -20.61 3.22
CA ALA A 10 3.31 -20.08 4.35
C ALA A 10 3.74 -21.16 5.34
N ASP A 11 4.91 -20.92 5.96
CA ASP A 11 5.46 -21.77 7.02
C ASP A 11 4.98 -21.36 8.40
N SER A 12 4.84 -20.05 8.63
CA SER A 12 4.48 -19.51 9.95
C SER A 12 3.84 -18.14 9.85
N ILE A 13 3.19 -17.75 10.94
CA ILE A 13 2.58 -16.45 11.12
C ILE A 13 3.06 -15.83 12.43
N THR A 14 3.28 -14.52 12.45
CA THR A 14 3.71 -13.76 13.62
C THR A 14 2.90 -12.48 13.71
N TYR A 15 2.60 -12.08 14.91
CA TYR A 15 1.83 -10.87 15.21
C TYR A 15 2.71 -9.85 15.92
N ILE A 16 2.68 -8.60 15.46
CA ILE A 16 3.45 -7.49 16.03
C ILE A 16 2.46 -6.39 16.39
N LYS A 17 2.34 -6.10 17.67
CA LYS A 17 1.58 -4.93 18.13
C LYS A 17 2.43 -3.67 17.94
N LEU A 18 1.94 -2.68 17.22
CA LEU A 18 2.60 -1.39 17.14
C LEU A 18 2.31 -0.59 18.42
N GLY A 19 3.37 -0.25 19.14
CA GLY A 19 3.28 0.52 20.38
C GLY A 19 2.82 1.95 20.14
N SER A 20 2.14 2.53 21.12
CA SER A 20 1.71 3.94 21.08
C SER A 20 2.70 4.88 21.80
N MET A 21 3.54 4.37 22.67
CA MET A 21 4.43 5.16 23.51
C MET A 21 5.90 4.75 23.31
N ASN A 22 6.79 5.72 23.23
CA ASN A 22 8.23 5.49 23.16
C ASN A 22 8.90 5.57 24.56
N ALA A 23 10.20 5.26 24.60
CA ALA A 23 10.97 5.26 25.84
C ALA A 23 11.06 6.63 26.56
N SER A 24 10.82 7.74 25.85
CA SER A 24 10.77 9.09 26.43
C SER A 24 9.38 9.52 26.90
N GLY A 25 8.36 8.66 26.77
CA GLY A 25 6.99 8.96 27.15
C GLY A 25 6.19 9.74 26.10
N GLU A 26 6.70 9.89 24.88
CA GLU A 26 5.94 10.45 23.78
C GLU A 26 4.90 9.42 23.32
N GLU A 27 3.65 9.85 23.21
CA GLU A 27 2.54 8.98 22.79
C GLU A 27 2.00 9.39 21.43
N LYS A 28 1.80 8.39 20.55
CA LYS A 28 1.22 8.56 19.20
C LYS A 28 0.28 7.42 18.86
N PHE A 29 -0.87 7.79 18.32
CA PHE A 29 -1.87 6.86 17.83
C PHE A 29 -1.98 6.95 16.31
N LEU A 30 -1.98 5.77 15.67
CA LEU A 30 -2.23 5.60 14.25
C LEU A 30 -3.75 5.66 13.98
N ARG A 31 -4.16 6.44 13.01
CA ARG A 31 -5.57 6.63 12.65
C ARG A 31 -5.92 6.02 11.31
N ASP A 32 -5.09 6.27 10.30
CA ASP A 32 -5.35 5.89 8.92
C ASP A 32 -4.04 5.57 8.20
N ILE A 33 -3.63 4.31 8.24
CA ILE A 33 -2.38 3.88 7.59
C ILE A 33 -2.52 3.98 6.08
N ARG A 34 -1.64 4.77 5.49
CA ARG A 34 -1.51 4.97 4.03
C ARG A 34 -0.41 4.13 3.41
N ASN A 35 0.67 3.92 4.12
CA ASN A 35 1.80 3.12 3.65
C ASN A 35 2.59 2.52 4.82
N VAL A 36 3.14 1.35 4.60
CA VAL A 36 4.09 0.69 5.51
C VAL A 36 5.30 0.27 4.71
N VAL A 37 6.49 0.63 5.17
CA VAL A 37 7.75 0.22 4.56
C VAL A 37 8.60 -0.49 5.61
N PHE A 38 9.00 -1.71 5.29
CA PHE A 38 9.93 -2.49 6.11
C PHE A 38 11.35 -2.24 5.60
N THR A 39 12.26 -1.96 6.53
CA THR A 39 13.70 -1.93 6.30
C THR A 39 14.38 -3.02 7.11
N ASP A 40 15.71 -3.12 7.06
CA ASP A 40 16.42 -4.15 7.80
C ASP A 40 16.18 -4.11 9.31
N ASP A 41 16.01 -2.92 9.89
CA ASP A 41 15.90 -2.74 11.34
C ASP A 41 14.59 -2.08 11.79
N ASN A 42 13.83 -1.49 10.87
CA ASN A 42 12.73 -0.63 11.23
C ASN A 42 11.46 -0.89 10.41
N ILE A 43 10.35 -0.42 10.95
CA ILE A 43 9.06 -0.30 10.25
C ILE A 43 8.75 1.21 10.20
N VAL A 44 8.61 1.74 8.99
CA VAL A 44 8.16 3.12 8.76
C VAL A 44 6.68 3.08 8.39
N VAL A 45 5.86 3.78 9.16
CA VAL A 45 4.42 3.84 8.95
C VAL A 45 4.02 5.27 8.60
N ASN A 46 3.41 5.42 7.42
CA ASN A 46 2.75 6.65 7.04
C ASN A 46 1.29 6.58 7.48
N ASP A 47 0.93 7.38 8.44
CA ASP A 47 -0.43 7.75 8.78
C ASP A 47 -0.71 9.12 8.12
N PHE A 48 -1.88 9.34 7.59
CA PHE A 48 -2.29 10.53 6.80
C PHE A 48 -1.66 11.87 7.22
N ASN A 49 -1.44 12.08 8.50
CA ASN A 49 -0.89 13.31 9.06
C ASN A 49 0.56 13.19 9.57
N THR A 50 1.07 11.98 9.74
CA THR A 50 2.36 11.74 10.40
C THR A 50 3.11 10.59 9.78
N VAL A 51 4.43 10.58 9.97
CA VAL A 51 5.29 9.43 9.68
C VAL A 51 5.91 8.96 10.98
N LEU A 52 5.66 7.71 11.34
CA LEU A 52 6.12 7.10 12.59
C LEU A 52 7.15 6.01 12.30
N LEU A 53 8.16 5.95 13.14
CA LEU A 53 9.22 4.96 13.09
C LEU A 53 9.09 3.98 14.26
N PHE A 54 9.13 2.70 13.93
CA PHE A 54 9.10 1.59 14.89
C PHE A 54 10.31 0.68 14.68
N ASP A 55 10.70 -0.04 15.73
CA ASP A 55 11.61 -1.17 15.56
C ASP A 55 10.88 -2.39 14.99
N LYS A 56 11.62 -3.46 14.65
CA LYS A 56 11.03 -4.70 14.12
C LYS A 56 10.11 -5.44 15.09
N LYS A 57 10.16 -5.12 16.37
CA LYS A 57 9.28 -5.69 17.40
C LYS A 57 7.99 -4.89 17.57
N GLY A 58 7.86 -3.76 16.85
CA GLY A 58 6.71 -2.87 16.93
C GLY A 58 6.81 -1.82 18.03
N ASN A 59 7.94 -1.69 18.70
CA ASN A 59 8.11 -0.62 19.68
C ASN A 59 8.20 0.72 18.96
N PHE A 60 7.38 1.69 19.39
CA PHE A 60 7.44 3.04 18.86
C PHE A 60 8.77 3.71 19.23
N ILE A 61 9.49 4.19 18.23
CA ILE A 61 10.76 4.88 18.40
C ILE A 61 10.52 6.39 18.46
N ARG A 62 9.95 6.95 17.37
CA ARG A 62 9.71 8.39 17.24
C ARG A 62 8.81 8.75 16.06
N GLN A 63 8.31 9.96 16.07
CA GLN A 63 7.74 10.60 14.90
C GLN A 63 8.89 11.21 14.06
N ILE A 64 8.77 11.15 12.74
CA ILE A 64 9.69 11.76 11.78
C ILE A 64 9.11 13.09 11.31
N GLY A 65 9.87 14.16 11.53
CA GLY A 65 9.42 15.52 11.27
C GLY A 65 8.26 15.94 12.16
N ARG A 66 7.67 17.07 11.84
CA ARG A 66 6.49 17.57 12.55
C ARG A 66 5.58 18.35 11.62
N ARG A 67 4.31 18.48 12.02
CA ARG A 67 3.34 19.28 11.30
C ARG A 67 3.61 20.76 11.46
N GLY A 68 3.63 21.51 10.35
CA GLY A 68 3.83 22.95 10.33
C GLY A 68 4.19 23.46 8.93
N GLN A 69 4.58 24.74 8.84
CA GLN A 69 4.90 25.41 7.58
C GLN A 69 6.40 25.82 7.48
N GLY A 70 7.20 25.50 8.46
CA GLY A 70 8.64 25.79 8.46
C GLY A 70 9.40 24.99 7.40
N PRO A 71 10.69 25.28 7.19
CA PRO A 71 11.49 24.69 6.12
C PRO A 71 11.54 23.16 6.17
N GLY A 72 11.60 22.56 7.36
CA GLY A 72 11.60 21.12 7.58
C GLY A 72 10.22 20.55 7.94
N GLU A 73 9.16 21.33 7.94
CA GLU A 73 7.83 20.89 8.36
C GLU A 73 6.93 20.52 7.19
N TYR A 74 5.89 19.74 7.46
CA TYR A 74 4.86 19.35 6.47
C TYR A 74 3.47 19.52 7.04
N LEU A 75 2.49 19.86 6.22
CA LEU A 75 1.08 20.00 6.63
C LEU A 75 0.35 18.66 6.57
N TRP A 76 0.58 17.93 5.49
CA TRP A 76 -0.03 16.65 5.17
C TRP A 76 1.03 15.69 4.65
N VAL A 77 0.77 14.41 4.73
CA VAL A 77 1.63 13.38 4.15
C VAL A 77 0.93 12.75 2.95
N HIS A 78 1.22 13.27 1.77
CA HIS A 78 0.65 12.75 0.52
C HIS A 78 1.33 11.46 0.07
N GLY A 79 2.63 11.35 0.29
CA GLY A 79 3.40 10.15 -0.03
C GLY A 79 4.65 10.05 0.83
N THR A 80 5.07 8.82 1.06
CA THR A 80 6.31 8.53 1.82
C THR A 80 7.13 7.53 1.05
N ALA A 81 8.41 7.83 0.85
CA ALA A 81 9.38 6.92 0.27
C ALA A 81 10.55 6.73 1.24
N VAL A 82 11.13 5.53 1.27
CA VAL A 82 12.19 5.18 2.21
C VAL A 82 13.37 4.60 1.47
N ASP A 83 14.54 5.20 1.66
CA ASP A 83 15.84 4.66 1.30
C ASP A 83 16.43 4.00 2.54
N GLY A 84 16.18 2.71 2.68
CA GLY A 84 16.63 1.94 3.84
C GLY A 84 18.14 1.87 3.95
N ASN A 85 18.84 1.76 2.83
CA ASN A 85 20.31 1.65 2.79
C ASN A 85 21.01 2.91 3.31
N ASN A 86 20.50 4.08 2.94
CA ASN A 86 21.04 5.38 3.39
C ASN A 86 20.28 5.95 4.59
N ARG A 87 19.34 5.19 5.17
CA ARG A 87 18.52 5.58 6.32
C ARG A 87 17.84 6.94 6.13
N LYS A 88 17.22 7.16 4.95
CA LYS A 88 16.51 8.40 4.60
C LYS A 88 15.03 8.17 4.39
N ILE A 89 14.23 9.11 4.84
CA ILE A 89 12.78 9.13 4.67
C ILE A 89 12.41 10.41 3.93
N TYR A 90 11.76 10.25 2.80
CA TYR A 90 11.21 11.32 1.97
C TYR A 90 9.73 11.44 2.27
N ILE A 91 9.29 12.61 2.70
CA ILE A 91 7.90 12.90 3.04
C ILE A 91 7.37 13.94 2.06
N GLY A 92 6.44 13.52 1.23
CA GLY A 92 5.79 14.36 0.25
C GLY A 92 4.65 15.17 0.85
N ASN A 93 4.65 16.47 0.59
CA ASN A 93 3.67 17.43 1.05
C ASN A 93 3.29 18.35 -0.13
N GLU A 94 2.18 18.06 -0.81
CA GLU A 94 1.70 18.80 -1.99
C GLU A 94 2.77 18.95 -3.08
N THR A 95 3.41 20.10 -3.15
CA THR A 95 4.43 20.45 -4.14
C THR A 95 5.86 20.48 -3.56
N LYS A 96 6.06 19.90 -2.38
CA LYS A 96 7.34 19.85 -1.70
C LYS A 96 7.60 18.47 -1.12
N ALA A 97 8.84 18.02 -1.14
CA ALA A 97 9.29 16.90 -0.34
C ALA A 97 10.26 17.38 0.75
N VAL A 98 10.13 16.84 1.94
CA VAL A 98 11.08 17.03 3.04
C VAL A 98 11.80 15.72 3.31
N VAL A 99 13.10 15.79 3.61
CA VAL A 99 13.94 14.61 3.80
C VAL A 99 14.52 14.62 5.21
N TYR A 100 14.34 13.50 5.89
CA TYR A 100 14.88 13.25 7.22
C TYR A 100 15.72 11.98 7.22
N ASP A 101 16.65 11.87 8.17
CA ASP A 101 17.20 10.58 8.55
C ASP A 101 16.29 9.85 9.55
N PHE A 102 16.64 8.61 9.89
CA PHE A 102 15.88 7.80 10.86
C PHE A 102 16.03 8.32 12.30
N ASP A 103 17.01 9.21 12.56
CA ASP A 103 17.21 9.86 13.84
C ASP A 103 16.45 11.18 13.96
N ASN A 104 15.60 11.47 12.96
CA ASN A 104 14.77 12.66 12.87
C ASN A 104 15.58 13.96 12.66
N ASN A 105 16.79 13.87 12.10
CA ASN A 105 17.50 15.05 11.67
C ASN A 105 16.98 15.48 10.28
N PHE A 106 16.59 16.73 10.16
CA PHE A 106 16.23 17.32 8.89
C PHE A 106 17.49 17.41 7.99
N ILE A 107 17.42 16.81 6.82
CA ILE A 107 18.52 16.79 5.84
C ILE A 107 18.35 17.95 4.86
N ASN A 108 17.24 17.95 4.14
CA ASN A 108 16.91 19.00 3.16
C ASN A 108 15.42 18.96 2.81
N SER A 109 15.02 19.92 1.98
CA SER A 109 13.75 19.88 1.28
C SER A 109 13.91 20.35 -0.14
N PHE A 110 13.08 19.87 -1.04
CA PHE A 110 13.11 20.28 -2.45
C PHE A 110 11.69 20.42 -2.98
N PRO A 111 11.47 21.33 -3.95
CA PRO A 111 10.18 21.49 -4.59
C PRO A 111 9.90 20.29 -5.50
N VAL A 112 8.63 19.91 -5.58
CA VAL A 112 8.11 19.01 -6.62
C VAL A 112 7.18 19.86 -7.48
N LYS A 113 7.44 19.93 -8.78
CA LYS A 113 6.77 20.89 -9.67
C LYS A 113 5.26 20.78 -9.76
N GLU A 114 4.73 19.63 -9.43
CA GLU A 114 3.29 19.32 -9.55
C GLU A 114 2.82 18.54 -8.33
N GLU A 115 1.57 18.73 -7.96
CA GLU A 115 0.93 17.95 -6.90
C GLU A 115 1.00 16.47 -7.18
N PHE A 116 1.23 15.67 -6.15
CA PHE A 116 1.31 14.22 -6.24
C PHE A 116 0.70 13.57 -5.00
N ASN A 117 0.27 12.33 -5.16
CA ASN A 117 -0.40 11.59 -4.09
C ASN A 117 0.31 10.30 -3.68
N ARG A 118 1.34 9.89 -4.41
CA ARG A 118 2.17 8.73 -4.05
C ARG A 118 3.62 8.98 -4.44
N MET A 119 4.51 8.48 -3.60
CA MET A 119 5.94 8.51 -3.81
C MET A 119 6.54 7.14 -3.51
N GLN A 120 7.46 6.69 -4.35
CA GLN A 120 8.18 5.44 -4.19
C GLN A 120 9.66 5.64 -4.44
N PHE A 121 10.50 5.24 -3.49
CA PHE A 121 11.94 5.17 -3.70
C PHE A 121 12.29 4.02 -4.64
N ILE A 122 13.19 4.24 -5.57
CA ILE A 122 13.72 3.19 -6.43
C ILE A 122 15.16 2.86 -6.01
N GLU A 123 16.09 3.74 -6.35
CA GLU A 123 17.51 3.56 -6.09
C GLU A 123 18.27 4.88 -6.29
N ASN A 124 19.47 4.98 -5.75
CA ASN A 124 20.40 6.09 -6.03
C ASN A 124 19.77 7.50 -5.91
N GLY A 125 18.87 7.69 -4.93
CA GLY A 125 18.18 8.95 -4.70
C GLY A 125 17.08 9.26 -5.72
N LYS A 126 16.69 8.32 -6.58
CA LYS A 126 15.60 8.48 -7.53
C LYS A 126 14.25 8.08 -6.91
N LEU A 127 13.23 8.84 -7.24
CA LEU A 127 11.89 8.68 -6.74
C LEU A 127 10.90 8.64 -7.90
N LEU A 128 9.95 7.71 -7.84
CA LEU A 128 8.76 7.76 -8.67
C LEU A 128 7.67 8.52 -7.93
N ILE A 129 7.02 9.45 -8.60
CA ILE A 129 5.86 10.17 -8.10
C ILE A 129 4.67 9.91 -9.00
N ASN A 130 3.55 9.52 -8.38
CA ASN A 130 2.29 9.30 -9.08
C ASN A 130 1.32 10.42 -8.77
N ARG A 131 0.55 10.82 -9.76
CA ARG A 131 -0.46 11.89 -9.68
C ARG A 131 -1.85 11.34 -9.96
N THR A 132 -2.82 11.87 -9.27
CA THR A 132 -4.23 11.62 -9.58
C THR A 132 -4.74 12.71 -10.51
N ASN A 133 -5.41 12.33 -11.60
CA ASN A 133 -6.00 13.28 -12.53
C ASN A 133 -7.30 13.86 -11.95
N MET A 134 -7.18 14.79 -10.99
CA MET A 134 -8.33 15.37 -10.30
C MET A 134 -9.12 16.37 -11.16
N TYR A 135 -8.44 17.02 -12.11
CA TYR A 135 -9.00 18.11 -12.90
C TYR A 135 -9.18 17.76 -14.37
N GLY A 136 -8.99 16.52 -14.73
CA GLY A 136 -9.24 16.01 -16.08
C GLY A 136 -8.16 16.32 -17.12
N ALA A 137 -7.23 17.22 -16.85
CA ALA A 137 -6.24 17.71 -17.82
C ALA A 137 -4.77 17.39 -17.43
N LEU A 138 -4.57 16.32 -16.67
CA LEU A 138 -3.23 15.93 -16.24
C LEU A 138 -2.40 15.43 -17.45
N GLU A 139 -1.25 16.08 -17.72
CA GLU A 139 -0.38 15.68 -18.82
C GLU A 139 0.41 14.39 -18.51
N ASN A 140 1.00 14.33 -17.34
CA ASN A 140 1.86 13.21 -16.93
C ASN A 140 1.36 12.60 -15.62
N LYS A 141 1.00 11.33 -15.68
CA LYS A 141 0.48 10.59 -14.52
C LYS A 141 1.58 10.12 -13.59
N LEU A 142 2.74 9.82 -14.12
CA LEU A 142 3.89 9.33 -13.41
C LEU A 142 5.12 10.12 -13.82
N SER A 143 6.02 10.40 -12.88
CA SER A 143 7.32 10.98 -13.18
C SER A 143 8.42 10.34 -12.34
N LEU A 144 9.58 10.18 -12.93
CA LEU A 144 10.83 9.88 -12.24
C LEU A 144 11.52 11.20 -11.93
N ILE A 145 11.86 11.42 -10.68
CA ILE A 145 12.59 12.60 -10.21
C ILE A 145 13.87 12.19 -9.48
N ASP A 146 14.82 13.09 -9.40
CA ASP A 146 15.98 12.97 -8.53
C ASP A 146 15.67 13.47 -7.09
N SER A 147 16.66 13.36 -6.21
CA SER A 147 16.57 13.81 -4.82
C SER A 147 16.56 15.34 -4.63
N MET A 148 16.57 16.09 -5.73
CA MET A 148 16.42 17.56 -5.76
C MET A 148 15.08 17.99 -6.38
N GLY A 149 14.26 17.04 -6.83
CA GLY A 149 12.97 17.30 -7.46
C GLY A 149 13.06 17.58 -8.97
N ASN A 150 14.22 17.44 -9.60
CA ASN A 150 14.33 17.57 -11.05
C ASN A 150 13.68 16.38 -11.73
N ILE A 151 12.85 16.63 -12.74
CA ILE A 151 12.22 15.58 -13.54
C ILE A 151 13.27 14.96 -14.46
N LEU A 152 13.53 13.67 -14.26
CA LEU A 152 14.42 12.88 -15.10
C LEU A 152 13.66 12.23 -16.25
N LYS A 153 12.40 11.84 -16.00
CA LYS A 153 11.53 11.21 -16.98
C LYS A 153 10.06 11.43 -16.63
N SER A 154 9.23 11.61 -17.67
CA SER A 154 7.78 11.75 -17.54
C SER A 154 7.07 10.66 -18.32
N TYR A 155 5.93 10.20 -17.77
CA TYR A 155 5.10 9.19 -18.39
C TYR A 155 3.70 9.77 -18.60
N PRO A 156 3.23 9.85 -19.87
CA PRO A 156 2.00 10.52 -20.21
C PRO A 156 0.78 9.92 -19.51
N ASN A 157 -0.20 10.76 -19.24
CA ASN A 157 -1.55 10.34 -18.90
C ASN A 157 -2.37 10.24 -20.19
N TYR A 158 -3.08 9.13 -20.36
CA TYR A 158 -3.92 8.88 -21.54
C TYR A 158 -5.42 9.03 -21.26
N TYR A 159 -5.79 9.35 -20.02
CA TYR A 159 -7.17 9.44 -19.58
C TYR A 159 -7.48 10.87 -19.12
N ASN A 160 -7.83 11.73 -20.09
CA ASN A 160 -8.29 13.08 -19.83
C ASN A 160 -9.82 13.12 -19.90
N PHE A 161 -10.42 13.97 -19.08
CA PHE A 161 -11.87 14.16 -19.01
C PHE A 161 -12.19 15.61 -18.71
N THR A 162 -13.45 16.02 -18.93
CA THR A 162 -13.94 17.34 -18.52
C THR A 162 -14.70 17.19 -17.21
N PRO A 163 -14.22 17.79 -16.09
CA PRO A 163 -14.95 17.75 -14.84
C PRO A 163 -16.34 18.35 -14.99
N GLN A 164 -17.34 17.75 -14.37
CA GLN A 164 -18.66 18.36 -14.28
C GLN A 164 -18.60 19.61 -13.37
N ALA A 165 -19.29 20.69 -13.77
CA ALA A 165 -19.38 21.89 -12.95
C ALA A 165 -19.95 21.53 -11.57
N ASN A 166 -19.27 21.95 -10.49
CA ASN A 166 -19.59 21.68 -9.08
C ASN A 166 -19.21 20.29 -8.53
N MET A 167 -18.48 19.47 -9.25
CA MET A 167 -17.93 18.23 -8.69
C MET A 167 -16.58 18.53 -8.02
N VAL A 168 -16.56 18.50 -6.70
CA VAL A 168 -15.31 18.24 -5.98
C VAL A 168 -15.10 16.74 -6.13
N ILE A 169 -14.23 16.36 -7.05
CA ILE A 169 -13.79 14.97 -7.16
C ILE A 169 -12.95 14.72 -5.89
N MET A 170 -13.63 14.33 -4.84
CA MET A 170 -12.98 13.59 -3.77
C MET A 170 -12.65 12.24 -4.37
N VAL A 171 -11.59 12.19 -5.17
CA VAL A 171 -10.92 10.92 -5.43
C VAL A 171 -10.56 10.44 -4.05
N GLY A 172 -11.43 9.60 -3.50
CA GLY A 172 -11.21 9.05 -2.19
C GLY A 172 -9.82 8.44 -2.28
N GLU A 173 -8.87 9.03 -1.58
CA GLU A 173 -7.58 8.41 -1.31
C GLU A 173 -7.88 7.20 -0.44
N SER A 174 -8.63 6.26 -1.00
CA SER A 174 -8.82 5.00 -0.32
C SER A 174 -7.44 4.39 -0.18
N ASN A 175 -7.14 3.87 0.99
CA ASN A 175 -5.96 3.05 1.28
C ASN A 175 -5.77 1.91 0.27
N VAL A 176 -6.67 1.80 -0.65
CA VAL A 176 -6.89 0.78 -1.64
C VAL A 176 -6.15 1.08 -2.95
N ASN A 177 -5.82 2.33 -3.28
CA ASN A 177 -5.14 2.65 -4.53
C ASN A 177 -3.63 2.53 -4.40
N LYS A 178 -3.13 1.31 -4.42
CA LYS A 178 -1.70 1.04 -4.53
C LYS A 178 -1.29 1.13 -6.00
N ASN A 179 -0.51 2.14 -6.34
CA ASN A 179 0.06 2.26 -7.68
C ASN A 179 1.42 1.56 -7.79
N PHE A 180 2.14 1.44 -6.68
CA PHE A 180 3.45 0.82 -6.61
C PHE A 180 3.41 -0.46 -5.80
N TYR A 181 4.07 -1.48 -6.30
CA TYR A 181 4.18 -2.79 -5.67
C TYR A 181 5.65 -3.17 -5.59
N THR A 182 6.17 -3.30 -4.38
CA THR A 182 7.53 -3.82 -4.15
C THR A 182 7.57 -5.31 -4.43
N THR A 183 8.62 -5.77 -5.09
CA THR A 183 8.90 -7.18 -5.33
C THR A 183 10.40 -7.43 -5.19
N THR A 184 10.83 -8.68 -5.13
CA THR A 184 12.26 -9.06 -5.17
C THR A 184 12.95 -8.67 -6.48
N GLU A 185 12.17 -8.47 -7.56
CA GLU A 185 12.67 -8.10 -8.89
C GLU A 185 12.63 -6.58 -9.13
N GLY A 186 12.24 -5.77 -8.12
CA GLY A 186 12.11 -4.33 -8.21
C GLY A 186 10.69 -3.83 -8.00
N ILE A 187 10.39 -2.65 -8.53
CA ILE A 187 9.11 -1.98 -8.38
C ILE A 187 8.22 -2.24 -9.59
N LEU A 188 6.99 -2.65 -9.34
CA LEU A 188 5.94 -2.71 -10.34
C LEU A 188 5.03 -1.49 -10.21
N TYR A 189 4.50 -1.02 -11.33
CA TYR A 189 3.55 0.09 -11.40
C TYR A 189 2.24 -0.35 -12.05
N LYS A 190 1.12 0.05 -11.46
CA LYS A 190 -0.22 -0.15 -12.01
C LYS A 190 -1.01 1.15 -11.91
N GLY A 191 -1.55 1.61 -13.03
CA GLY A 191 -2.50 2.73 -13.04
C GLY A 191 -3.87 2.34 -12.50
N GLU A 192 -4.67 3.34 -12.12
CA GLU A 192 -6.05 3.13 -11.70
C GLU A 192 -6.85 2.46 -12.81
N TYR A 193 -7.73 1.53 -12.44
CA TYR A 193 -8.55 0.73 -13.37
C TYR A 193 -7.77 0.02 -14.48
N SER A 194 -6.44 0.06 -14.44
CA SER A 194 -5.61 -0.66 -15.41
C SER A 194 -5.63 -2.16 -15.14
N ASP A 195 -5.73 -2.95 -16.18
CA ASP A 195 -5.50 -4.39 -16.15
C ASP A 195 -4.04 -4.76 -16.48
N SER A 196 -3.24 -3.76 -16.86
CA SER A 196 -1.81 -3.93 -17.15
C SER A 196 -0.97 -3.45 -15.97
N ILE A 197 0.02 -4.28 -15.61
CA ILE A 197 1.03 -4.00 -14.60
C ILE A 197 2.37 -3.90 -15.32
N TYR A 198 3.12 -2.86 -15.02
CA TYR A 198 4.36 -2.54 -15.68
C TYR A 198 5.55 -2.70 -14.72
N SER A 199 6.68 -3.14 -15.25
CA SER A 199 8.00 -3.01 -14.66
C SER A 199 8.75 -1.85 -15.31
N PHE A 200 9.91 -1.52 -14.77
CA PHE A 200 10.84 -0.53 -15.35
C PHE A 200 12.06 -1.27 -15.87
N ASP A 201 12.54 -0.89 -17.08
CA ASP A 201 13.83 -1.35 -17.57
C ASP A 201 14.98 -0.49 -17.01
N GLU A 202 16.21 -0.77 -17.43
CA GLU A 202 17.43 -0.06 -16.98
C GLU A 202 17.40 1.44 -17.29
N ASP A 203 16.70 1.84 -18.36
CA ASP A 203 16.45 3.23 -18.74
C ASP A 203 15.19 3.82 -18.14
N TYR A 204 14.56 3.11 -17.21
CA TYR A 204 13.27 3.46 -16.59
C TYR A 204 12.11 3.59 -17.59
N ASN A 205 12.13 2.87 -18.71
CA ASN A 205 10.95 2.76 -19.54
C ASN A 205 9.95 1.78 -18.93
N LEU A 206 8.66 2.10 -19.04
CA LEU A 206 7.60 1.17 -18.65
C LEU A 206 7.55 0.01 -19.64
N LYS A 207 7.66 -1.21 -19.13
CA LYS A 207 7.49 -2.46 -19.89
C LYS A 207 6.33 -3.25 -19.32
N PRO A 208 5.39 -3.70 -20.15
CA PRO A 208 4.32 -4.60 -19.69
C PRO A 208 4.94 -5.85 -19.06
N ALA A 209 4.61 -6.08 -17.79
CA ALA A 209 5.10 -7.22 -17.02
C ALA A 209 4.00 -8.27 -16.83
N ILE A 210 2.78 -7.82 -16.53
CA ILE A 210 1.64 -8.71 -16.27
C ILE A 210 0.40 -8.07 -16.90
N LEU A 211 -0.41 -8.89 -17.56
CA LEU A 211 -1.72 -8.51 -18.06
C LEU A 211 -2.78 -9.36 -17.35
N LEU A 212 -3.73 -8.70 -16.71
CA LEU A 212 -4.85 -9.33 -16.04
C LEU A 212 -6.02 -9.44 -17.02
N HIS A 213 -6.32 -10.65 -17.47
CA HIS A 213 -7.47 -10.90 -18.33
C HIS A 213 -8.75 -11.07 -17.50
N LEU A 214 -9.35 -9.96 -17.11
CA LEU A 214 -10.59 -9.98 -16.32
C LEU A 214 -11.85 -10.19 -17.16
N GLY A 215 -11.73 -10.16 -18.49
CA GLY A 215 -12.86 -10.33 -19.42
C GLY A 215 -13.95 -9.27 -19.19
N LYS A 216 -15.18 -9.71 -19.00
CA LYS A 216 -16.32 -8.80 -18.74
C LYS A 216 -16.23 -8.00 -17.44
N TYR A 217 -15.32 -8.36 -16.56
CA TYR A 217 -15.08 -7.67 -15.28
C TYR A 217 -14.04 -6.56 -15.38
N THR A 218 -13.44 -6.36 -16.56
CA THR A 218 -12.54 -5.23 -16.83
C THR A 218 -13.34 -3.93 -16.93
N VAL A 219 -12.87 -2.86 -16.30
CA VAL A 219 -13.42 -1.53 -16.53
C VAL A 219 -13.18 -1.12 -17.98
N PRO A 220 -14.22 -0.91 -18.82
CA PRO A 220 -14.06 -0.55 -20.21
C PRO A 220 -13.18 0.68 -20.40
N LEU A 221 -12.27 0.64 -21.38
CA LEU A 221 -11.30 1.72 -21.62
C LEU A 221 -11.98 3.08 -21.84
N HIS A 222 -13.07 3.10 -22.61
CA HIS A 222 -13.80 4.33 -22.93
C HIS A 222 -14.54 4.93 -21.72
N LEU A 223 -14.85 4.13 -20.69
CA LEU A 223 -15.50 4.60 -19.46
C LEU A 223 -14.51 5.05 -18.37
N ARG A 224 -13.22 4.70 -18.49
CA ARG A 224 -12.22 5.05 -17.47
C ARG A 224 -12.12 6.56 -17.20
N PRO A 225 -12.09 7.44 -18.24
CA PRO A 225 -12.14 8.89 -18.02
C PRO A 225 -13.43 9.36 -17.35
N GLU A 226 -14.58 8.80 -17.75
CA GLU A 226 -15.87 9.14 -17.19
C GLU A 226 -16.02 8.72 -15.74
N TYR A 227 -15.45 7.57 -15.37
CA TYR A 227 -15.45 7.09 -13.99
C TYR A 227 -14.53 7.91 -13.07
N LEU A 228 -13.47 8.49 -13.61
CA LEU A 228 -12.67 9.45 -12.89
C LEU A 228 -13.44 10.77 -12.66
N ALA A 229 -14.27 11.16 -13.63
CA ALA A 229 -15.13 12.33 -13.53
C ALA A 229 -16.36 12.11 -12.64
N ASP A 230 -16.93 10.92 -12.66
CA ASP A 230 -18.14 10.54 -11.94
C ASP A 230 -18.05 9.09 -11.42
N PRO A 231 -17.51 8.89 -10.21
CA PRO A 231 -17.37 7.56 -9.63
C PRO A 231 -18.70 6.82 -9.43
N ASP A 232 -19.82 7.50 -9.37
CA ASP A 232 -21.14 6.88 -9.21
C ASP A 232 -21.58 6.15 -10.48
N LYS A 233 -21.07 6.56 -11.64
CA LYS A 233 -21.32 5.84 -12.90
C LYS A 233 -20.79 4.42 -12.89
N ILE A 234 -19.66 4.16 -12.22
CA ILE A 234 -19.16 2.79 -12.06
C ILE A 234 -20.20 1.91 -11.38
N GLN A 235 -20.94 2.45 -10.41
CA GLN A 235 -21.94 1.69 -9.68
C GLN A 235 -23.11 1.26 -10.57
N THR A 236 -23.50 2.10 -11.49
CA THR A 236 -24.68 1.88 -12.33
C THR A 236 -24.36 1.16 -13.64
N GLU A 237 -23.20 1.42 -14.23
CA GLU A 237 -22.85 0.94 -15.56
C GLU A 237 -21.87 -0.24 -15.56
N CYS A 238 -21.16 -0.45 -14.44
CA CYS A 238 -20.12 -1.47 -14.32
C CYS A 238 -20.16 -2.21 -12.96
N ASN A 239 -21.34 -2.61 -12.54
CA ASN A 239 -21.53 -3.29 -11.26
C ASN A 239 -20.69 -4.57 -11.07
N ASP A 240 -20.35 -5.23 -12.17
CA ASP A 240 -19.54 -6.45 -12.18
C ASP A 240 -18.04 -6.18 -12.37
N CYS A 241 -17.62 -4.94 -12.62
CA CYS A 241 -16.21 -4.61 -12.81
C CYS A 241 -15.42 -4.70 -11.50
N TYR A 242 -14.13 -4.95 -11.62
CA TYR A 242 -13.24 -5.03 -10.47
C TYR A 242 -12.09 -4.04 -10.56
N ASN A 243 -11.82 -3.36 -9.47
CA ASN A 243 -10.51 -2.80 -9.23
C ASN A 243 -9.60 -3.88 -8.65
N THR A 244 -8.38 -3.99 -9.13
CA THR A 244 -7.48 -5.08 -8.76
C THR A 244 -6.24 -4.57 -8.05
N PHE A 245 -5.85 -5.28 -7.02
CA PHE A 245 -4.62 -5.06 -6.26
C PHE A 245 -3.80 -6.33 -6.32
N THR A 246 -2.48 -6.19 -6.36
CA THR A 246 -1.63 -7.34 -6.59
C THR A 246 -0.53 -7.44 -5.54
N THR A 247 -0.18 -8.66 -5.20
CA THR A 247 1.02 -8.97 -4.44
C THR A 247 1.77 -10.06 -5.19
N LYS A 248 3.02 -9.79 -5.56
CA LYS A 248 3.87 -10.72 -6.30
C LYS A 248 4.99 -11.18 -5.39
N THR A 249 5.11 -12.49 -5.23
CA THR A 249 6.23 -13.17 -4.61
C THR A 249 7.02 -13.95 -5.67
N ASP A 250 8.09 -14.56 -5.31
CA ASP A 250 8.84 -15.43 -6.24
C ASP A 250 8.01 -16.63 -6.73
N LYS A 251 7.19 -17.20 -5.86
CA LYS A 251 6.38 -18.39 -6.16
C LYS A 251 4.93 -18.10 -6.47
N TYR A 252 4.37 -17.00 -5.98
CA TYR A 252 2.94 -16.72 -6.06
C TYR A 252 2.65 -15.33 -6.62
N PHE A 253 1.53 -15.25 -7.31
CA PHE A 253 0.91 -14.00 -7.73
C PHE A 253 -0.51 -13.97 -7.17
N ILE A 254 -0.77 -13.02 -6.28
CA ILE A 254 -2.06 -12.88 -5.59
C ILE A 254 -2.73 -11.63 -6.12
N VAL A 255 -3.92 -11.79 -6.69
CA VAL A 255 -4.75 -10.69 -7.17
C VAL A 255 -5.98 -10.59 -6.29
N GLU A 256 -6.11 -9.47 -5.65
CA GLU A 256 -7.29 -9.05 -4.93
C GLU A 256 -8.20 -8.28 -5.90
N CYS A 257 -9.43 -8.74 -6.07
CA CYS A 257 -10.43 -8.11 -6.92
C CYS A 257 -11.53 -7.52 -6.02
N ARG A 258 -11.70 -6.21 -6.06
CA ARG A 258 -12.75 -5.49 -5.32
C ARG A 258 -13.68 -4.80 -6.30
N PRO A 259 -15.00 -4.96 -6.15
CA PRO A 259 -15.93 -4.09 -6.86
C PRO A 259 -15.66 -2.63 -6.48
N PRO A 260 -15.86 -1.68 -7.40
CA PRO A 260 -15.51 -0.28 -7.20
C PRO A 260 -16.13 0.38 -5.95
N ASN A 261 -17.27 -0.13 -5.51
CA ASN A 261 -18.08 0.49 -4.45
C ASN A 261 -18.51 -0.46 -3.33
N SER A 262 -17.82 -1.58 -3.16
CA SER A 262 -18.28 -2.55 -2.20
C SER A 262 -17.69 -2.40 -0.82
N SER A 263 -18.54 -2.60 0.17
CA SER A 263 -18.16 -3.18 1.45
C SER A 263 -17.31 -4.44 1.21
N ASN A 264 -16.40 -4.77 2.11
CA ASN A 264 -15.52 -5.97 2.07
C ASN A 264 -16.20 -7.32 1.81
N SER A 265 -17.53 -7.36 1.69
CA SER A 265 -18.34 -8.57 1.53
C SER A 265 -18.29 -9.21 0.13
N GLN A 266 -17.73 -8.54 -0.87
CA GLN A 266 -17.63 -9.05 -2.26
C GLN A 266 -16.20 -9.22 -2.75
N LEU A 267 -15.24 -9.24 -1.83
CA LEU A 267 -13.84 -9.51 -2.15
C LEU A 267 -13.69 -10.84 -2.86
N LYS A 268 -12.87 -10.86 -3.88
CA LYS A 268 -12.42 -12.08 -4.54
C LYS A 268 -10.91 -12.10 -4.61
N LEU A 269 -10.33 -13.27 -4.39
CA LEU A 269 -8.89 -13.49 -4.52
C LEU A 269 -8.62 -14.51 -5.63
N VAL A 270 -7.64 -14.21 -6.45
CA VAL A 270 -7.03 -15.15 -7.39
C VAL A 270 -5.59 -15.37 -6.94
N ILE A 271 -5.22 -16.61 -6.65
CA ILE A 271 -3.89 -16.98 -6.19
C ILE A 271 -3.31 -17.92 -7.23
N CYS A 272 -2.29 -17.44 -7.93
CA CYS A 272 -1.61 -18.20 -8.98
C CYS A 272 -0.24 -18.63 -8.50
N ASN A 273 0.05 -19.92 -8.58
CA ASN A 273 1.40 -20.44 -8.42
C ASN A 273 2.17 -20.18 -9.74
N ARG A 274 3.28 -19.47 -9.66
CA ARG A 274 4.10 -19.08 -10.83
C ARG A 274 4.96 -20.22 -11.38
N VAL A 275 5.17 -21.28 -10.59
CA VAL A 275 5.98 -22.44 -10.99
C VAL A 275 5.15 -23.39 -11.86
N ASP A 276 4.00 -23.83 -11.37
CA ASP A 276 3.13 -24.77 -12.08
C ASP A 276 2.00 -24.11 -12.88
N GLN A 277 1.91 -22.76 -12.84
CA GLN A 277 0.96 -21.91 -13.52
C GLN A 277 -0.52 -22.18 -13.17
N LYS A 278 -0.77 -22.82 -12.04
CA LYS A 278 -2.13 -23.08 -11.57
C LYS A 278 -2.65 -21.91 -10.74
N CYS A 279 -3.88 -21.52 -11.02
CA CYS A 279 -4.57 -20.50 -10.29
C CYS A 279 -5.74 -21.08 -9.50
N VAL A 280 -5.92 -20.60 -8.29
CA VAL A 280 -7.05 -20.87 -7.42
C VAL A 280 -7.84 -19.58 -7.23
N TYR A 281 -9.14 -19.69 -7.34
CA TYR A 281 -10.08 -18.61 -7.07
C TYR A 281 -10.81 -18.87 -5.76
N THR A 282 -10.96 -17.84 -4.93
CA THR A 282 -11.77 -17.85 -3.72
C THR A 282 -12.53 -16.54 -3.57
N ASP A 283 -13.73 -16.59 -3.00
CA ASP A 283 -14.57 -15.44 -2.66
C ASP A 283 -14.42 -15.04 -1.17
N GLN A 284 -13.37 -15.53 -0.53
CA GLN A 284 -13.05 -15.27 0.87
C GLN A 284 -11.57 -14.91 1.02
N ALA A 285 -11.23 -14.33 2.18
CA ALA A 285 -9.85 -14.19 2.61
C ALA A 285 -9.13 -15.55 2.67
N ILE A 286 -7.81 -15.55 2.61
CA ILE A 286 -6.99 -16.75 2.83
C ILE A 286 -7.22 -17.24 4.25
N VAL A 287 -7.67 -18.46 4.39
CA VAL A 287 -8.01 -19.03 5.70
C VAL A 287 -6.74 -19.29 6.49
N ASN A 288 -6.63 -18.69 7.65
CA ASN A 288 -5.53 -18.94 8.57
C ASN A 288 -5.76 -20.25 9.32
N ASP A 289 -5.22 -21.33 8.78
CA ASP A 289 -5.23 -22.68 9.33
C ASP A 289 -3.90 -23.03 10.06
N ILE A 290 -2.95 -22.09 10.14
CA ILE A 290 -1.68 -22.28 10.85
C ILE A 290 -1.90 -22.20 12.36
N ASP A 291 -2.61 -21.18 12.82
CA ASP A 291 -2.88 -20.97 14.25
C ASP A 291 -4.33 -20.64 14.57
N ASN A 292 -5.20 -20.69 13.57
CA ASN A 292 -6.62 -20.31 13.66
C ASN A 292 -6.84 -18.86 14.12
N GLY A 293 -5.92 -17.96 13.80
CA GLY A 293 -6.09 -16.53 13.95
C GLY A 293 -6.98 -15.92 12.85
N PRO A 294 -7.00 -14.58 12.72
CA PRO A 294 -7.73 -13.90 11.65
C PRO A 294 -7.36 -14.41 10.25
N ASP A 295 -8.33 -14.45 9.35
CA ASP A 295 -8.09 -14.74 7.94
C ASP A 295 -7.39 -13.58 7.26
N ILE A 296 -6.62 -13.86 6.20
CA ILE A 296 -5.63 -12.96 5.65
C ILE A 296 -6.03 -12.44 4.28
N ILE A 297 -5.93 -11.13 4.10
CA ILE A 297 -5.85 -10.46 2.82
C ILE A 297 -4.48 -9.76 2.81
N PRO A 298 -3.52 -10.19 1.99
CA PRO A 298 -2.20 -9.59 1.99
C PRO A 298 -2.23 -8.12 1.57
N SER A 299 -1.59 -7.27 2.36
CA SER A 299 -1.41 -5.85 2.01
C SER A 299 -0.14 -5.58 1.22
N GLY A 300 0.84 -6.48 1.27
CA GLY A 300 2.10 -6.37 0.55
C GLY A 300 3.07 -7.48 0.91
N ILE A 301 4.28 -7.33 0.39
CA ILE A 301 5.41 -8.19 0.65
C ILE A 301 6.59 -7.34 1.16
N THR A 302 7.40 -7.88 2.04
CA THR A 302 8.66 -7.24 2.46
C THR A 302 9.66 -7.18 1.29
N SER A 303 10.59 -6.24 1.32
CA SER A 303 11.56 -6.03 0.22
C SER A 303 12.46 -7.24 -0.04
N ASP A 304 12.72 -8.06 1.00
CA ASP A 304 13.46 -9.31 0.90
C ASP A 304 12.63 -10.47 0.33
N GLY A 305 11.34 -10.27 0.11
CA GLY A 305 10.44 -11.28 -0.44
C GLY A 305 10.03 -12.41 0.51
N ASN A 306 10.50 -12.39 1.74
CA ASN A 306 10.33 -13.51 2.69
C ASN A 306 8.99 -13.49 3.40
N TYR A 307 8.36 -12.32 3.56
CA TYR A 307 7.12 -12.18 4.31
C TYR A 307 6.05 -11.45 3.51
N LEU A 308 4.86 -12.05 3.46
CA LEU A 308 3.65 -11.26 3.23
C LEU A 308 3.29 -10.53 4.53
N TYR A 309 2.68 -9.36 4.39
CA TYR A 309 2.16 -8.65 5.55
C TYR A 309 0.77 -8.07 5.31
N THR A 310 0.06 -7.90 6.40
CA THR A 310 -1.17 -7.12 6.47
C THR A 310 -1.28 -6.48 7.85
N TRP A 311 -2.29 -5.65 8.06
CA TRP A 311 -2.57 -5.06 9.37
C TRP A 311 -4.07 -4.92 9.60
N MET A 312 -4.42 -4.81 10.87
CA MET A 312 -5.79 -4.51 11.27
C MET A 312 -5.80 -3.77 12.61
N SER A 313 -6.92 -3.13 12.93
CA SER A 313 -7.12 -2.53 14.25
C SER A 313 -7.06 -3.59 15.34
N CYS A 314 -6.58 -3.23 16.54
CA CYS A 314 -6.54 -4.15 17.68
C CYS A 314 -7.92 -4.70 18.03
N SER A 315 -8.95 -3.85 18.04
CA SER A 315 -10.34 -4.28 18.26
C SER A 315 -10.81 -5.29 17.21
N GLY A 316 -10.51 -5.04 15.93
CA GLY A 316 -10.81 -5.97 14.83
C GLY A 316 -10.09 -7.30 14.97
N PHE A 317 -8.80 -7.25 15.31
CA PHE A 317 -7.98 -8.44 15.54
C PHE A 317 -8.54 -9.31 16.68
N ILE A 318 -8.79 -8.71 17.85
CA ILE A 318 -9.36 -9.40 19.02
C ILE A 318 -10.69 -10.05 18.67
N LYS A 319 -11.58 -9.30 18.01
CA LYS A 319 -12.90 -9.80 17.60
C LYS A 319 -12.81 -11.02 16.68
N LEU A 320 -11.95 -10.96 15.66
CA LEU A 320 -11.79 -12.04 14.69
C LEU A 320 -11.10 -13.26 15.29
N ALA A 321 -10.05 -13.07 16.09
CA ALA A 321 -9.34 -14.15 16.75
C ALA A 321 -10.23 -14.89 17.76
N ASN A 322 -11.00 -14.17 18.57
CA ASN A 322 -11.94 -14.75 19.53
C ASN A 322 -13.06 -15.53 18.84
N LYS A 323 -13.54 -15.08 17.68
CA LYS A 323 -14.55 -15.80 16.90
C LYS A 323 -14.08 -17.19 16.47
N LYS A 324 -12.79 -17.33 16.13
CA LYS A 324 -12.20 -18.58 15.65
C LYS A 324 -11.78 -19.55 16.76
N LYS A 325 -11.67 -19.09 18.01
CA LYS A 325 -11.29 -19.90 19.17
C LYS A 325 -10.00 -20.69 18.95
N SER A 326 -8.91 -19.97 18.66
CA SER A 326 -7.62 -20.58 18.43
C SER A 326 -7.16 -21.48 19.59
N SER A 327 -6.58 -22.63 19.27
CA SER A 327 -5.87 -23.48 20.22
C SER A 327 -4.39 -23.13 20.36
N SER A 328 -3.89 -22.17 19.61
CA SER A 328 -2.48 -21.73 19.63
C SER A 328 -2.14 -21.02 20.94
N PRO A 329 -1.24 -21.54 21.78
CA PRO A 329 -0.85 -20.88 23.01
C PRO A 329 -0.19 -19.52 22.78
N SER A 330 0.60 -19.38 21.70
CA SER A 330 1.30 -18.14 21.33
C SER A 330 0.31 -17.03 20.92
N LEU A 331 -0.68 -17.36 20.08
CA LEU A 331 -1.72 -16.42 19.70
C LEU A 331 -2.56 -16.01 20.89
N ASN A 332 -2.95 -16.95 21.75
CA ASN A 332 -3.74 -16.66 22.94
C ASN A 332 -2.99 -15.78 23.95
N ALA A 333 -1.65 -15.97 24.08
CA ALA A 333 -0.81 -15.11 24.90
C ALA A 333 -0.71 -13.69 24.28
N PHE A 334 -0.57 -13.60 22.95
CA PHE A 334 -0.54 -12.32 22.25
C PHE A 334 -1.84 -11.54 22.44
N ILE A 335 -2.99 -12.17 22.24
CA ILE A 335 -4.31 -11.54 22.41
C ILE A 335 -4.48 -10.93 23.81
N LYS A 336 -4.00 -11.62 24.86
CA LYS A 336 -4.07 -11.10 26.24
C LYS A 336 -3.23 -9.84 26.43
N GLY A 337 -2.20 -9.62 25.62
CA GLY A 337 -1.33 -8.45 25.66
C GLY A 337 -1.79 -7.28 24.77
N VAL A 338 -2.94 -7.41 24.08
CA VAL A 338 -3.47 -6.40 23.16
C VAL A 338 -4.72 -5.78 23.75
N GLY A 339 -4.71 -4.45 23.94
CA GLY A 339 -5.89 -3.66 24.28
C GLY A 339 -6.69 -3.25 23.04
N GLU A 340 -7.99 -3.04 23.19
CA GLU A 340 -8.85 -2.61 22.07
C GLU A 340 -8.46 -1.23 21.54
N ASP A 341 -7.96 -0.36 22.41
CA ASP A 341 -7.52 1.02 22.12
C ASP A 341 -6.05 1.12 21.74
N ASP A 342 -5.31 -0.01 21.70
CA ASP A 342 -3.92 0.00 21.22
C ASP A 342 -3.88 0.38 19.72
N ASN A 343 -2.68 0.68 19.23
CA ASN A 343 -2.46 0.96 17.81
C ASN A 343 -2.91 -0.23 16.94
N LEU A 344 -2.13 -0.67 16.02
CA LEU A 344 -2.48 -1.74 15.08
C LEU A 344 -1.74 -3.03 15.40
N VAL A 345 -2.31 -4.14 14.98
CA VAL A 345 -1.60 -5.41 14.87
C VAL A 345 -1.12 -5.57 13.44
N MET A 346 0.20 -5.64 13.25
CA MET A 346 0.82 -6.10 12.03
C MET A 346 0.86 -7.62 12.04
N ILE A 347 0.48 -8.22 10.94
CA ILE A 347 0.48 -9.67 10.74
C ILE A 347 1.55 -9.99 9.70
N MET A 348 2.57 -10.74 10.11
CA MET A 348 3.70 -11.14 9.28
C MET A 348 3.60 -12.62 8.97
N ILE A 349 3.61 -12.97 7.70
CA ILE A 349 3.41 -14.32 7.20
C ILE A 349 4.67 -14.74 6.47
N LYS A 350 5.41 -15.68 7.05
CA LYS A 350 6.64 -16.20 6.45
C LYS A 350 6.28 -17.16 5.32
N LEU A 351 6.75 -16.87 4.13
CA LEU A 351 6.55 -17.71 2.94
C LEU A 351 7.43 -18.96 2.97
N LYS A 352 6.95 -20.03 2.29
CA LYS A 352 7.70 -21.28 2.07
C LYS A 352 8.83 -21.11 1.08
#